data_2af2ffc6e502a5af9235e377ed19937c
#
_entry.id   2af2ffc6e502a5af9235e377ed19937c
#
_cell.length_a   1.000
_cell.length_b   1.000
_cell.length_c   1.000
_cell.angle_alpha   90.00
_cell.angle_beta   90.00
_cell.angle_gamma   90.00
#
_symmetry.space_group_name_H-M   'P 1'
#
loop_
_entity.id
_entity.type
_entity.pdbx_description
1 polymer ?
#
loop_
_entity_poly.entity_id
_entity_poly.type
_entity_poly.pdbx_seq_one_letter_code
_entity_poly.pdbx_strand_id
1 'polypeptide(L)'
;MTAPRPFRFSLQVPGATSRREWVELARRAEDTGFDMVVTADHLGGASPLIPLAVAAEATERLRVGTMVLNNDFYNPSLLARDVATLDLLSDGRVELGLGAGHARPEYERAGLVFDPPGRRVDRLEESVELLRRLFDGETVTHHGDHYDLAEETAAPLPVQEHLPLLVGGGGDRVLGIGARLADAVGFTGLGRTLEDGHHHEPAGFAPARVDEQVAHVRRAAGERADALELQALVQAVVVTKDPVRAAEDLIAEHLGSMSVEDVLATPYLLVGSEWELIDRLVERRERWGFTHYTVRPDALGQIEGVMAGVAGR
;
A
#
# COMPACT_ATOMS: atom_id res chain seq x y z
N MET A 1 -24.00 -4.64 15.48
CA MET A 1 -23.07 -4.95 14.38
C MET A 1 -22.82 -3.63 13.66
N THR A 2 -21.61 -3.15 13.62
CA THR A 2 -21.21 -2.01 12.79
C THR A 2 -21.40 -2.37 11.32
N ALA A 3 -21.82 -1.42 10.48
CA ALA A 3 -21.89 -1.64 9.04
C ALA A 3 -20.51 -2.05 8.50
N PRO A 4 -20.44 -2.95 7.51
CA PRO A 4 -19.16 -3.34 6.94
C PRO A 4 -18.48 -2.12 6.32
N ARG A 5 -17.15 -2.04 6.43
CA ARG A 5 -16.35 -0.97 5.81
C ARG A 5 -16.58 -0.99 4.29
N PRO A 6 -16.83 0.16 3.64
CA PRO A 6 -17.00 0.22 2.19
C PRO A 6 -15.72 -0.17 1.46
N PHE A 7 -15.86 -0.66 0.23
CA PHE A 7 -14.72 -0.91 -0.64
C PHE A 7 -14.06 0.39 -1.09
N ARG A 8 -12.74 0.37 -1.14
CA ARG A 8 -11.88 1.44 -1.65
C ARG A 8 -10.92 0.89 -2.71
N PHE A 9 -10.61 1.72 -3.69
CA PHE A 9 -9.67 1.36 -4.75
C PHE A 9 -8.62 2.45 -4.92
N SER A 10 -7.35 2.02 -4.96
CA SER A 10 -6.23 2.89 -5.25
C SER A 10 -5.55 2.49 -6.55
N LEU A 11 -5.05 3.49 -7.27
CA LEU A 11 -4.24 3.31 -8.47
C LEU A 11 -2.76 3.49 -8.10
N GLN A 12 -1.96 2.43 -8.10
CA GLN A 12 -0.51 2.52 -7.89
C GLN A 12 0.20 2.82 -9.21
N VAL A 13 0.87 3.95 -9.26
CA VAL A 13 1.62 4.39 -10.43
C VAL A 13 3.11 4.41 -10.12
N PRO A 14 3.97 3.83 -10.97
CA PRO A 14 5.42 3.79 -10.71
C PRO A 14 6.09 5.17 -10.76
N GLY A 15 5.36 6.21 -11.20
CA GLY A 15 5.81 7.60 -11.21
C GLY A 15 5.36 8.35 -12.46
N ALA A 16 5.68 9.64 -12.50
CA ALA A 16 5.36 10.52 -13.61
C ALA A 16 6.37 10.38 -14.76
N THR A 17 5.89 10.25 -15.99
CA THR A 17 6.69 10.29 -17.21
C THR A 17 6.72 11.69 -17.81
N SER A 18 5.59 12.40 -17.75
CA SER A 18 5.47 13.82 -18.09
C SER A 18 4.38 14.48 -17.23
N ARG A 19 4.44 15.81 -17.08
CA ARG A 19 3.38 16.56 -16.37
C ARG A 19 2.00 16.31 -16.99
N ARG A 20 1.93 16.31 -18.32
CA ARG A 20 0.64 16.14 -19.03
C ARG A 20 0.04 14.78 -18.73
N GLU A 21 0.79 13.72 -18.97
CA GLU A 21 0.30 12.35 -18.74
C GLU A 21 -0.06 12.08 -17.29
N TRP A 22 0.72 12.63 -16.36
CA TRP A 22 0.45 12.49 -14.94
C TRP A 22 -0.87 13.17 -14.53
N VAL A 23 -1.10 14.40 -14.98
CA VAL A 23 -2.34 15.15 -14.70
C VAL A 23 -3.54 14.46 -15.36
N GLU A 24 -3.40 14.01 -16.61
CA GLU A 24 -4.46 13.26 -17.31
C GLU A 24 -4.80 11.96 -16.56
N LEU A 25 -3.80 11.23 -16.09
CA LEU A 25 -3.98 10.00 -15.31
C LEU A 25 -4.69 10.27 -13.98
N ALA A 26 -4.24 11.27 -13.22
CA ALA A 26 -4.85 11.60 -11.93
C ALA A 26 -6.34 12.01 -12.09
N ARG A 27 -6.65 12.83 -13.07
CA ARG A 27 -8.04 13.22 -13.38
C ARG A 27 -8.87 12.02 -13.83
N ARG A 28 -8.32 11.18 -14.69
CA ARG A 28 -9.00 9.97 -15.12
C ARG A 28 -9.26 9.02 -13.94
N ALA A 29 -8.31 8.86 -13.01
CA ALA A 29 -8.52 8.07 -11.80
C ALA A 29 -9.67 8.63 -10.95
N GLU A 30 -9.73 9.95 -10.76
CA GLU A 30 -10.84 10.59 -10.04
C GLU A 30 -12.19 10.40 -10.76
N ASP A 31 -12.24 10.63 -12.07
CA ASP A 31 -13.46 10.54 -12.89
C ASP A 31 -14.01 9.11 -12.94
N THR A 32 -13.15 8.10 -12.87
CA THR A 32 -13.52 6.68 -12.86
C THR A 32 -13.85 6.14 -11.46
N GLY A 33 -13.74 6.97 -10.42
CA GLY A 33 -14.15 6.64 -9.06
C GLY A 33 -13.09 5.93 -8.22
N PHE A 34 -11.81 6.05 -8.57
CA PHE A 34 -10.75 5.66 -7.64
C PHE A 34 -10.75 6.60 -6.42
N ASP A 35 -10.52 6.03 -5.24
CA ASP A 35 -10.44 6.78 -4.00
C ASP A 35 -9.07 7.46 -3.84
N MET A 36 -8.01 6.87 -4.41
CA MET A 36 -6.65 7.35 -4.21
C MET A 36 -5.72 7.01 -5.39
N VAL A 37 -4.76 7.89 -5.66
CA VAL A 37 -3.57 7.57 -6.44
C VAL A 37 -2.38 7.43 -5.50
N VAL A 38 -1.59 6.38 -5.68
CA VAL A 38 -0.40 6.10 -4.87
C VAL A 38 0.84 5.90 -5.73
N THR A 39 1.97 6.31 -5.19
CA THR A 39 3.29 6.10 -5.80
C THR A 39 4.08 5.05 -5.01
N ALA A 40 4.95 4.34 -5.70
CA ALA A 40 5.96 3.48 -5.09
C ALA A 40 7.31 4.20 -5.04
N ASP A 41 8.15 3.84 -4.08
CA ASP A 41 9.47 4.46 -3.89
C ASP A 41 10.57 3.49 -4.36
N HIS A 42 11.02 3.72 -5.59
CA HIS A 42 12.12 2.99 -6.20
C HIS A 42 13.14 3.94 -6.81
N LEU A 43 14.40 3.81 -6.41
CA LEU A 43 15.49 4.60 -6.99
C LEU A 43 15.74 4.20 -8.45
N GLY A 44 15.69 5.20 -9.32
CA GLY A 44 15.70 5.03 -10.78
C GLY A 44 14.37 5.40 -11.43
N GLY A 45 13.32 5.61 -10.61
CA GLY A 45 12.04 6.21 -10.97
C GLY A 45 11.93 7.68 -10.57
N ALA A 46 10.73 8.25 -10.74
CA ALA A 46 10.41 9.59 -10.23
C ALA A 46 10.35 9.60 -8.69
N SER A 47 10.59 10.79 -8.08
CA SER A 47 10.36 10.98 -6.64
C SER A 47 8.92 10.59 -6.27
N PRO A 48 8.69 9.87 -5.17
CA PRO A 48 7.34 9.46 -4.82
C PRO A 48 6.44 10.61 -4.37
N LEU A 49 6.94 11.61 -3.64
CA LEU A 49 6.10 12.66 -3.05
C LEU A 49 5.78 13.82 -4.01
N ILE A 50 6.73 14.21 -4.87
CA ILE A 50 6.57 15.39 -5.75
C ILE A 50 5.41 15.24 -6.74
N PRO A 51 5.25 14.11 -7.45
CA PRO A 51 4.10 13.90 -8.33
C PRO A 51 2.76 13.93 -7.61
N LEU A 52 2.71 13.50 -6.33
CA LEU A 52 1.48 13.53 -5.54
C LEU A 52 0.96 14.95 -5.31
N ALA A 53 1.84 15.94 -5.11
CA ALA A 53 1.42 17.35 -5.02
C ALA A 53 0.77 17.84 -6.33
N VAL A 54 1.30 17.41 -7.48
CA VAL A 54 0.73 17.74 -8.79
C VAL A 54 -0.63 17.02 -9.01
N ALA A 55 -0.77 15.79 -8.54
CA ALA A 55 -2.03 15.07 -8.62
C ALA A 55 -3.10 15.74 -7.73
N ALA A 56 -2.72 16.11 -6.51
CA ALA A 56 -3.61 16.80 -5.57
C ALA A 56 -4.12 18.14 -6.14
N GLU A 57 -3.24 18.95 -6.74
CA GLU A 57 -3.61 20.21 -7.40
C GLU A 57 -4.51 19.99 -8.63
N ALA A 58 -4.35 18.87 -9.32
CA ALA A 58 -5.10 18.57 -10.55
C ALA A 58 -6.49 17.97 -10.30
N THR A 59 -6.81 17.59 -9.06
CA THR A 59 -8.03 16.85 -8.65
C THR A 59 -8.68 17.50 -7.43
N GLU A 60 -9.95 17.22 -7.18
CA GLU A 60 -10.71 17.84 -6.09
C GLU A 60 -10.91 16.89 -4.89
N ARG A 61 -11.11 15.60 -5.16
CA ARG A 61 -11.48 14.58 -4.16
C ARG A 61 -10.49 13.46 -4.03
N LEU A 62 -9.74 13.18 -5.09
CA LEU A 62 -8.80 12.05 -5.14
C LEU A 62 -7.76 12.20 -4.03
N ARG A 63 -7.67 11.19 -3.16
CA ARG A 63 -6.61 11.12 -2.16
C ARG A 63 -5.28 10.81 -2.84
N VAL A 64 -4.21 11.21 -2.19
CA VAL A 64 -2.83 11.00 -2.67
C VAL A 64 -2.02 10.31 -1.58
N GLY A 65 -1.16 9.38 -1.96
CA GLY A 65 -0.39 8.68 -0.95
C GLY A 65 0.74 7.83 -1.52
N THR A 66 1.33 7.04 -0.68
CA THR A 66 2.45 6.16 -1.05
C THR A 66 2.12 4.69 -0.75
N MET A 67 2.52 3.80 -1.63
CA MET A 67 2.35 2.36 -1.45
C MET A 67 3.59 1.64 -2.00
N VAL A 68 4.68 1.63 -1.26
CA VAL A 68 5.00 2.29 -0.01
C VAL A 68 6.32 3.06 -0.17
N LEU A 69 6.62 4.02 0.71
CA LEU A 69 7.98 4.58 0.81
C LEU A 69 8.93 3.54 1.39
N ASN A 70 10.16 3.55 0.93
CA ASN A 70 11.24 2.82 1.58
C ASN A 70 11.74 3.63 2.79
N ASN A 71 11.36 3.21 3.99
CA ASN A 71 11.69 3.92 5.23
C ASN A 71 13.17 4.25 5.39
N ASP A 72 14.06 3.40 4.87
CA ASP A 72 15.50 3.61 5.00
C ASP A 72 16.04 4.83 4.24
N PHE A 73 15.24 5.40 3.33
CA PHE A 73 15.63 6.61 2.58
C PHE A 73 15.26 7.92 3.28
N TYR A 74 14.59 7.86 4.45
CA TYR A 74 14.03 9.03 5.10
C TYR A 74 14.44 9.15 6.58
N ASN A 75 14.60 10.39 7.02
CA ASN A 75 14.62 10.73 8.43
C ASN A 75 13.18 11.10 8.85
N PRO A 76 12.66 10.60 9.98
CA PRO A 76 11.28 10.85 10.39
C PRO A 76 10.88 12.32 10.49
N SER A 77 11.77 13.21 11.00
CA SER A 77 11.47 14.64 11.10
C SER A 77 11.32 15.29 9.73
N LEU A 78 12.22 14.96 8.79
CA LEU A 78 12.16 15.48 7.43
C LEU A 78 10.93 14.96 6.69
N LEU A 79 10.63 13.68 6.86
CA LEU A 79 9.46 13.07 6.26
C LEU A 79 8.17 13.63 6.84
N ALA A 80 8.08 13.81 8.16
CA ALA A 80 6.93 14.42 8.81
C ALA A 80 6.65 15.83 8.26
N ARG A 81 7.68 16.67 8.11
CA ARG A 81 7.55 17.99 7.49
C ARG A 81 7.03 17.92 6.05
N ASP A 82 7.61 17.07 5.24
CA ASP A 82 7.28 16.97 3.82
C ASP A 82 5.85 16.42 3.62
N VAL A 83 5.46 15.42 4.40
CA VAL A 83 4.11 14.83 4.37
C VAL A 83 3.06 15.81 4.90
N ALA A 84 3.31 16.49 6.01
CA ALA A 84 2.40 17.52 6.53
C ALA A 84 2.27 18.71 5.59
N THR A 85 3.34 19.07 4.87
CA THR A 85 3.27 20.08 3.81
C THR A 85 2.39 19.62 2.65
N LEU A 86 2.53 18.37 2.21
CA LEU A 86 1.68 17.79 1.18
C LEU A 86 0.21 17.71 1.63
N ASP A 87 -0.01 17.39 2.90
CA ASP A 87 -1.35 17.33 3.49
C ASP A 87 -2.02 18.71 3.49
N LEU A 88 -1.28 19.74 3.90
CA LEU A 88 -1.74 21.13 3.82
C LEU A 88 -2.07 21.55 2.38
N LEU A 89 -1.22 21.22 1.41
CA LEU A 89 -1.41 21.61 -0.01
C LEU A 89 -2.49 20.78 -0.72
N SER A 90 -2.90 19.66 -0.17
CA SER A 90 -3.95 18.79 -0.70
C SER A 90 -5.28 18.91 0.04
N ASP A 91 -5.42 19.88 0.96
CA ASP A 91 -6.62 20.03 1.81
C ASP A 91 -6.96 18.73 2.56
N GLY A 92 -5.96 18.07 3.17
CA GLY A 92 -6.16 16.90 4.02
C GLY A 92 -6.44 15.60 3.27
N ARG A 93 -5.85 15.40 2.09
CA ARG A 93 -6.07 14.20 1.26
C ARG A 93 -4.90 13.21 1.26
N VAL A 94 -3.92 13.36 2.15
CA VAL A 94 -2.74 12.48 2.21
C VAL A 94 -3.01 11.21 3.01
N GLU A 95 -2.47 10.09 2.53
CA GLU A 95 -2.27 8.84 3.29
C GLU A 95 -0.81 8.38 3.11
N LEU A 96 -0.09 8.15 4.21
CA LEU A 96 1.32 7.79 4.16
C LEU A 96 1.51 6.28 4.33
N GLY A 97 2.02 5.62 3.30
CA GLY A 97 2.40 4.21 3.35
C GLY A 97 3.91 4.02 3.46
N LEU A 98 4.34 3.18 4.39
CA LEU A 98 5.73 2.88 4.72
C LEU A 98 6.02 1.38 4.63
N GLY A 99 7.24 1.03 4.22
CA GLY A 99 7.77 -0.32 4.21
C GLY A 99 9.26 -0.37 4.56
N ALA A 100 9.76 -1.55 4.90
CA ALA A 100 11.14 -1.74 5.39
C ALA A 100 12.22 -1.73 4.29
N GLY A 101 11.84 -1.51 3.02
CA GLY A 101 12.77 -1.64 1.89
C GLY A 101 13.17 -3.08 1.56
N HIS A 102 13.48 -3.36 0.29
CA HIS A 102 13.82 -4.72 -0.14
C HIS A 102 14.84 -4.79 -1.28
N ALA A 103 14.94 -3.74 -2.12
CA ALA A 103 15.71 -3.75 -3.35
C ALA A 103 17.20 -3.40 -3.11
N ARG A 104 18.01 -4.38 -2.70
CA ARG A 104 19.46 -4.21 -2.47
C ARG A 104 20.18 -3.40 -3.57
N PRO A 105 19.96 -3.64 -4.88
CA PRO A 105 20.67 -2.91 -5.93
C PRO A 105 20.42 -1.39 -5.91
N GLU A 106 19.27 -0.95 -5.38
CA GLU A 106 18.96 0.48 -5.25
C GLU A 106 19.83 1.15 -4.18
N TYR A 107 20.00 0.48 -3.04
CA TYR A 107 20.88 0.95 -1.96
C TYR A 107 22.32 1.05 -2.46
N GLU A 108 22.82 0.01 -3.13
CA GLU A 108 24.18 -0.04 -3.65
C GLU A 108 24.46 1.11 -4.65
N ARG A 109 23.52 1.35 -5.60
CA ARG A 109 23.65 2.46 -6.55
C ARG A 109 23.64 3.84 -5.89
N ALA A 110 22.90 3.98 -4.79
CA ALA A 110 22.82 5.23 -4.04
C ALA A 110 23.95 5.40 -3.00
N GLY A 111 24.80 4.39 -2.82
CA GLY A 111 25.85 4.41 -1.79
C GLY A 111 25.30 4.28 -0.37
N LEU A 112 24.09 3.72 -0.23
CA LEU A 112 23.43 3.49 1.05
C LEU A 112 23.75 2.10 1.60
N VAL A 113 23.74 1.97 2.92
CA VAL A 113 23.95 0.69 3.57
C VAL A 113 22.69 -0.15 3.51
N PHE A 114 22.77 -1.36 2.93
CA PHE A 114 21.68 -2.33 2.96
C PHE A 114 21.84 -3.23 4.20
N ASP A 115 21.28 -2.78 5.31
CA ASP A 115 21.30 -3.52 6.58
C ASP A 115 20.59 -4.88 6.48
N PRO A 116 20.86 -5.82 7.41
CA PRO A 116 20.09 -7.06 7.53
C PRO A 116 18.58 -6.79 7.69
N PRO A 117 17.69 -7.68 7.21
CA PRO A 117 16.24 -7.46 7.24
C PRO A 117 15.69 -7.10 8.63
N GLY A 118 16.19 -7.77 9.68
CA GLY A 118 15.76 -7.48 11.06
C GLY A 118 15.98 -6.02 11.45
N ARG A 119 17.18 -5.48 11.16
CA ARG A 119 17.53 -4.10 11.49
C ARG A 119 16.70 -3.07 10.70
N ARG A 120 16.41 -3.37 9.43
CA ARG A 120 15.53 -2.49 8.62
C ARG A 120 14.09 -2.48 9.16
N VAL A 121 13.60 -3.63 9.64
CA VAL A 121 12.29 -3.74 10.27
C VAL A 121 12.25 -3.02 11.63
N ASP A 122 13.32 -3.12 12.45
CA ASP A 122 13.44 -2.37 13.71
C ASP A 122 13.42 -0.85 13.44
N ARG A 123 14.14 -0.40 12.42
CA ARG A 123 14.15 1.02 11.99
C ARG A 123 12.78 1.50 11.50
N LEU A 124 12.05 0.65 10.77
CA LEU A 124 10.67 0.97 10.35
C LEU A 124 9.76 1.14 11.57
N GLU A 125 9.81 0.24 12.56
CA GLU A 125 8.99 0.30 13.76
C GLU A 125 9.23 1.61 14.51
N GLU A 126 10.49 1.95 14.79
CA GLU A 126 10.88 3.19 15.46
C GLU A 126 10.43 4.44 14.67
N SER A 127 10.55 4.40 13.33
CA SER A 127 10.11 5.50 12.47
C SER A 127 8.59 5.71 12.50
N VAL A 128 7.80 4.64 12.44
CA VAL A 128 6.33 4.73 12.49
C VAL A 128 5.84 5.31 13.81
N GLU A 129 6.45 4.92 14.94
CA GLU A 129 6.15 5.49 16.26
C GLU A 129 6.46 7.00 16.32
N LEU A 130 7.63 7.40 15.82
CA LEU A 130 8.04 8.80 15.78
C LEU A 130 7.13 9.64 14.87
N LEU A 131 6.81 9.15 13.68
CA LEU A 131 5.94 9.84 12.73
C LEU A 131 4.54 10.05 13.32
N ARG A 132 3.97 9.05 14.01
CA ARG A 132 2.67 9.20 14.68
C ARG A 132 2.70 10.36 15.66
N ARG A 133 3.68 10.38 16.58
CA ARG A 133 3.83 11.43 17.57
C ARG A 133 4.05 12.82 16.97
N LEU A 134 4.86 12.90 15.90
CA LEU A 134 5.10 14.16 15.18
C LEU A 134 3.83 14.67 14.49
N PHE A 135 3.04 13.79 13.86
CA PHE A 135 1.77 14.17 13.23
C PHE A 135 0.70 14.56 14.25
N ASP A 136 0.74 14.00 15.44
CA ASP A 136 -0.14 14.37 16.56
C ASP A 136 0.28 15.69 17.24
N GLY A 137 1.36 16.34 16.75
CA GLY A 137 1.83 17.65 17.22
C GLY A 137 2.63 17.59 18.52
N GLU A 138 3.14 16.44 18.90
CA GLU A 138 4.02 16.33 20.06
C GLU A 138 5.37 16.99 19.81
N THR A 139 5.97 17.57 20.87
CA THR A 139 7.40 17.88 20.89
C THR A 139 8.14 16.62 21.32
N VAL A 140 8.91 16.04 20.40
CA VAL A 140 9.53 14.73 20.58
C VAL A 140 11.00 14.87 20.94
N THR A 141 11.38 14.35 22.10
CA THR A 141 12.76 13.99 22.44
C THR A 141 12.84 12.47 22.43
N HIS A 142 13.78 11.92 21.66
CA HIS A 142 13.94 10.49 21.49
C HIS A 142 15.41 10.12 21.29
N HIS A 143 15.88 9.11 22.00
CA HIS A 143 17.21 8.54 21.90
C HIS A 143 17.06 7.03 21.66
N GLY A 144 16.91 6.64 20.38
CA GLY A 144 16.67 5.27 19.97
C GLY A 144 17.87 4.59 19.34
N ASP A 145 17.67 3.40 18.82
CA ASP A 145 18.72 2.62 18.17
C ASP A 145 19.01 3.11 16.72
N HIS A 146 18.04 3.82 16.12
CA HIS A 146 18.10 4.25 14.73
C HIS A 146 17.95 5.75 14.55
N TYR A 147 17.26 6.43 15.46
CA TYR A 147 16.98 7.85 15.36
C TYR A 147 17.26 8.56 16.69
N ASP A 148 17.73 9.80 16.57
CA ASP A 148 18.01 10.69 17.69
C ASP A 148 17.36 12.04 17.41
N LEU A 149 16.36 12.44 18.21
CA LEU A 149 15.61 13.69 18.08
C LEU A 149 15.69 14.47 19.39
N ALA A 150 15.93 15.77 19.28
CA ALA A 150 16.02 16.67 20.44
C ALA A 150 14.97 17.79 20.30
N GLU A 151 13.89 17.72 21.09
CA GLU A 151 12.80 18.70 21.09
C GLU A 151 12.20 18.99 19.71
N GLU A 152 12.10 17.94 18.84
CA GLU A 152 11.57 18.06 17.50
C GLU A 152 10.06 18.21 17.51
N THR A 153 9.54 19.17 16.75
CA THR A 153 8.11 19.38 16.54
C THR A 153 7.84 19.55 15.05
N ALA A 154 6.89 18.79 14.50
CA ALA A 154 6.55 18.94 13.08
C ALA A 154 5.96 20.34 12.80
N ALA A 155 6.44 20.98 11.74
CA ALA A 155 5.93 22.24 11.24
C ALA A 155 6.02 22.28 9.69
N PRO A 156 4.87 22.43 8.96
CA PRO A 156 3.52 22.55 9.52
C PRO A 156 3.04 21.25 10.20
N LEU A 157 1.94 21.32 10.93
CA LEU A 157 1.16 20.13 11.31
C LEU A 157 0.24 19.74 10.15
N PRO A 158 -0.15 18.45 10.04
CA PRO A 158 -1.21 18.03 9.13
C PRO A 158 -2.50 18.83 9.37
N VAL A 159 -3.27 19.08 8.31
CA VAL A 159 -4.61 19.67 8.46
C VAL A 159 -5.65 18.61 8.80
N GLN A 160 -5.37 17.34 8.53
CA GLN A 160 -6.17 16.23 9.02
C GLN A 160 -5.98 16.11 10.54
N GLU A 161 -7.07 15.94 11.31
CA GLU A 161 -7.01 15.65 12.74
C GLU A 161 -6.21 14.36 13.03
N HIS A 162 -6.29 13.41 12.11
CA HIS A 162 -5.54 12.15 12.14
C HIS A 162 -5.06 11.81 10.73
N LEU A 163 -3.76 11.91 10.48
CA LEU A 163 -3.15 11.55 9.20
C LEU A 163 -3.03 10.01 9.10
N PRO A 164 -3.71 9.36 8.13
CA PRO A 164 -3.68 7.91 8.03
C PRO A 164 -2.30 7.37 7.69
N LEU A 165 -1.84 6.37 8.45
CA LEU A 165 -0.62 5.61 8.20
C LEU A 165 -0.95 4.20 7.72
N LEU A 166 -0.24 3.75 6.69
CA LEU A 166 -0.23 2.37 6.23
C LEU A 166 1.17 1.79 6.40
N VAL A 167 1.25 0.58 6.91
CA VAL A 167 2.49 -0.22 6.86
C VAL A 167 2.28 -1.41 5.95
N GLY A 168 3.12 -1.52 4.91
CA GLY A 168 2.99 -2.55 3.87
C GLY A 168 4.20 -3.47 3.78
N GLY A 169 3.92 -4.75 3.52
CA GLY A 169 4.94 -5.78 3.31
C GLY A 169 4.38 -7.20 3.26
N GLY A 170 5.28 -8.18 3.14
CA GLY A 170 4.93 -9.60 3.09
C GLY A 170 5.34 -10.39 4.34
N GLY A 171 6.23 -9.84 5.18
CA GLY A 171 6.76 -10.52 6.36
C GLY A 171 5.92 -10.30 7.61
N ASP A 172 5.76 -11.34 8.44
CA ASP A 172 4.90 -11.31 9.63
C ASP A 172 5.27 -10.18 10.61
N ARG A 173 6.57 -9.86 10.79
CA ARG A 173 6.99 -8.74 11.65
C ARG A 173 6.49 -7.39 11.13
N VAL A 174 6.60 -7.14 9.83
CA VAL A 174 6.14 -5.88 9.21
C VAL A 174 4.62 -5.77 9.33
N LEU A 175 3.89 -6.85 9.01
CA LEU A 175 2.44 -6.90 9.18
C LEU A 175 2.01 -6.69 10.64
N GLY A 176 2.78 -7.23 11.60
CA GLY A 176 2.56 -7.03 13.04
C GLY A 176 2.78 -5.58 13.49
N ILE A 177 3.78 -4.88 12.93
CA ILE A 177 4.00 -3.45 13.17
C ILE A 177 2.79 -2.65 12.67
N GLY A 178 2.36 -2.88 11.42
CA GLY A 178 1.16 -2.25 10.88
C GLY A 178 -0.07 -2.47 11.74
N ALA A 179 -0.27 -3.70 12.21
CA ALA A 179 -1.39 -4.05 13.07
C ALA A 179 -1.41 -3.27 14.40
N ARG A 180 -0.24 -2.99 14.98
CA ARG A 180 -0.15 -2.28 16.27
C ARG A 180 -0.15 -0.77 16.13
N LEU A 181 0.50 -0.23 15.10
CA LEU A 181 0.89 1.18 15.04
C LEU A 181 0.23 1.97 13.89
N ALA A 182 -0.28 1.30 12.84
CA ALA A 182 -0.85 1.95 11.67
C ALA A 182 -2.39 1.89 11.64
N ASP A 183 -2.99 2.60 10.71
CA ASP A 183 -4.44 2.61 10.45
C ASP A 183 -4.81 1.56 9.39
N ALA A 184 -3.84 1.22 8.54
CA ALA A 184 -3.99 0.21 7.51
C ALA A 184 -2.77 -0.72 7.44
N VAL A 185 -3.02 -1.98 7.07
CA VAL A 185 -1.98 -2.97 6.77
C VAL A 185 -2.06 -3.33 5.30
N GLY A 186 -0.95 -3.09 4.58
CA GLY A 186 -0.82 -3.41 3.16
C GLY A 186 -0.20 -4.80 2.96
N PHE A 187 -0.97 -5.71 2.38
CA PHE A 187 -0.52 -7.05 2.02
C PHE A 187 -0.07 -7.05 0.56
N THR A 188 1.15 -7.47 0.31
CA THR A 188 1.71 -7.49 -1.05
C THR A 188 1.54 -8.84 -1.74
N GLY A 189 1.31 -9.91 -0.99
CA GLY A 189 1.34 -11.28 -1.51
C GLY A 189 2.73 -11.75 -1.93
N LEU A 190 3.72 -10.86 -1.93
CA LEU A 190 5.07 -11.17 -2.32
C LEU A 190 5.79 -11.89 -1.18
N GLY A 191 6.45 -13.00 -1.51
CA GLY A 191 7.30 -13.75 -0.61
C GLY A 191 8.65 -13.08 -0.41
N ARG A 192 9.66 -13.89 -0.06
CA ARG A 192 11.03 -13.40 0.13
C ARG A 192 11.58 -12.82 -1.18
N THR A 193 12.25 -11.67 -1.09
CA THR A 193 13.02 -11.11 -2.20
C THR A 193 14.16 -12.09 -2.58
N LEU A 194 14.28 -12.40 -3.86
CA LEU A 194 15.31 -13.27 -4.39
C LEU A 194 16.68 -12.58 -4.41
N GLU A 195 17.73 -13.34 -4.72
CA GLU A 195 19.13 -12.83 -4.69
C GLU A 195 19.38 -11.66 -5.65
N ASP A 196 18.62 -11.58 -6.74
CA ASP A 196 18.70 -10.45 -7.68
C ASP A 196 18.17 -9.11 -7.11
N GLY A 197 17.48 -9.16 -5.97
CA GLY A 197 16.97 -8.00 -5.25
C GLY A 197 15.74 -7.34 -5.87
N HIS A 198 15.17 -7.92 -6.92
CA HIS A 198 14.02 -7.38 -7.63
C HIS A 198 12.84 -8.35 -7.71
N HIS A 199 13.10 -9.63 -7.90
CA HIS A 199 12.05 -10.65 -7.96
C HIS A 199 11.73 -11.21 -6.57
N HIS A 200 10.54 -11.75 -6.44
CA HIS A 200 10.03 -12.32 -5.19
C HIS A 200 9.52 -13.74 -5.41
N GLU A 201 9.61 -14.55 -4.34
CA GLU A 201 8.94 -15.85 -4.33
C GLU A 201 7.41 -15.65 -4.42
N PRO A 202 6.68 -16.40 -5.28
CA PRO A 202 5.23 -16.30 -5.37
C PRO A 202 4.48 -16.99 -4.21
N ALA A 203 5.21 -17.51 -3.23
CA ALA A 203 4.68 -18.29 -2.12
C ALA A 203 3.64 -17.58 -1.23
N GLY A 204 3.56 -16.25 -1.31
CA GLY A 204 2.60 -15.45 -0.55
C GLY A 204 1.18 -15.40 -1.12
N PHE A 205 0.97 -15.91 -2.34
CA PHE A 205 -0.34 -15.79 -3.01
C PHE A 205 -1.34 -16.86 -2.58
N ALA A 206 -0.89 -17.99 -2.04
CA ALA A 206 -1.77 -19.08 -1.64
C ALA A 206 -2.80 -18.61 -0.59
N PRO A 207 -4.10 -18.92 -0.76
CA PRO A 207 -5.15 -18.51 0.19
C PRO A 207 -4.88 -18.96 1.64
N ALA A 208 -4.28 -20.14 1.83
CA ALA A 208 -3.89 -20.61 3.15
C ALA A 208 -2.86 -19.68 3.82
N ARG A 209 -1.90 -19.11 3.06
CA ARG A 209 -0.95 -18.15 3.59
C ARG A 209 -1.63 -16.83 3.95
N VAL A 210 -2.61 -16.41 3.17
CA VAL A 210 -3.43 -15.23 3.50
C VAL A 210 -4.20 -15.44 4.80
N ASP A 211 -4.80 -16.62 5.01
CA ASP A 211 -5.48 -16.98 6.27
C ASP A 211 -4.53 -16.84 7.47
N GLU A 212 -3.29 -17.36 7.37
CA GLU A 212 -2.28 -17.26 8.42
C GLU A 212 -1.88 -15.81 8.72
N GLN A 213 -1.61 -15.02 7.67
CA GLN A 213 -1.20 -13.62 7.80
C GLN A 213 -2.31 -12.76 8.38
N VAL A 214 -3.55 -12.91 7.93
CA VAL A 214 -4.70 -12.18 8.49
C VAL A 214 -4.94 -12.56 9.93
N ALA A 215 -4.83 -13.85 10.29
CA ALA A 215 -4.94 -14.30 11.67
C ALA A 215 -3.80 -13.71 12.54
N HIS A 216 -2.58 -13.61 12.00
CA HIS A 216 -1.45 -12.95 12.68
C HIS A 216 -1.74 -11.46 12.92
N VAL A 217 -2.17 -10.73 11.90
CA VAL A 217 -2.51 -9.30 11.98
C VAL A 217 -3.61 -9.07 13.00
N ARG A 218 -4.70 -9.84 12.98
CA ARG A 218 -5.80 -9.72 13.95
C ARG A 218 -5.34 -9.95 15.39
N ARG A 219 -4.47 -10.95 15.62
CA ARG A 219 -3.90 -11.18 16.95
C ARG A 219 -3.00 -10.03 17.41
N ALA A 220 -2.16 -9.50 16.50
CA ALA A 220 -1.25 -8.39 16.81
C ALA A 220 -2.00 -7.07 17.05
N ALA A 221 -3.12 -6.84 16.35
CA ALA A 221 -3.97 -5.67 16.52
C ALA A 221 -4.78 -5.68 17.83
N GLY A 222 -5.10 -6.88 18.35
CA GLY A 222 -5.92 -6.99 19.56
C GLY A 222 -7.27 -6.29 19.43
N GLU A 223 -7.60 -5.39 20.32
CA GLU A 223 -8.86 -4.62 20.35
C GLU A 223 -9.01 -3.66 19.15
N ARG A 224 -7.91 -3.32 18.47
CA ARG A 224 -7.93 -2.46 17.28
C ARG A 224 -8.31 -3.20 15.99
N ALA A 225 -8.44 -4.52 16.01
CA ALA A 225 -8.62 -5.34 14.80
C ALA A 225 -9.79 -4.89 13.92
N ASP A 226 -10.91 -4.47 14.52
CA ASP A 226 -12.10 -4.01 13.78
C ASP A 226 -11.93 -2.60 13.18
N ALA A 227 -11.05 -1.78 13.75
CA ALA A 227 -10.73 -0.44 13.26
C ALA A 227 -9.66 -0.47 12.14
N LEU A 228 -8.91 -1.56 12.03
CA LEU A 228 -7.81 -1.69 11.08
C LEU A 228 -8.32 -1.92 9.66
N GLU A 229 -7.82 -1.16 8.68
CA GLU A 229 -8.07 -1.42 7.27
C GLU A 229 -7.08 -2.44 6.71
N LEU A 230 -7.58 -3.44 5.98
CA LEU A 230 -6.72 -4.39 5.26
C LEU A 230 -6.72 -4.08 3.77
N GLN A 231 -5.52 -3.84 3.24
CA GLN A 231 -5.29 -3.51 1.84
C GLN A 231 -4.57 -4.66 1.14
N ALA A 232 -5.02 -5.00 -0.07
CA ALA A 232 -4.35 -5.95 -0.96
C ALA A 232 -3.73 -5.22 -2.16
N LEU A 233 -2.42 -5.43 -2.39
CA LEU A 233 -1.76 -5.00 -3.62
C LEU A 233 -2.03 -6.02 -4.72
N VAL A 234 -2.90 -5.68 -5.65
CA VAL A 234 -3.28 -6.53 -6.78
C VAL A 234 -2.17 -6.55 -7.82
N GLN A 235 -1.73 -7.73 -8.18
CA GLN A 235 -0.64 -7.94 -9.15
C GLN A 235 -1.14 -8.03 -10.60
N ALA A 236 -2.37 -8.52 -10.80
CA ALA A 236 -2.99 -8.57 -12.12
C ALA A 236 -4.53 -8.43 -12.03
N VAL A 237 -5.10 -7.75 -13.03
CA VAL A 237 -6.54 -7.66 -13.25
C VAL A 237 -6.83 -8.17 -14.65
N VAL A 238 -7.66 -9.21 -14.78
CA VAL A 238 -8.05 -9.80 -16.07
C VAL A 238 -9.59 -9.98 -16.06
N VAL A 239 -10.28 -9.02 -16.65
CA VAL A 239 -11.75 -9.13 -16.80
C VAL A 239 -12.04 -9.96 -18.04
N THR A 240 -12.62 -11.15 -17.84
CA THR A 240 -12.82 -12.16 -18.90
C THR A 240 -14.04 -13.02 -18.63
N LYS A 241 -14.60 -13.61 -19.69
CA LYS A 241 -15.66 -14.64 -19.61
C LYS A 241 -15.12 -16.06 -19.44
N ASP A 242 -13.79 -16.24 -19.57
CA ASP A 242 -13.13 -17.54 -19.37
C ASP A 242 -12.01 -17.39 -18.31
N PRO A 243 -12.41 -17.34 -17.02
CA PRO A 243 -11.45 -17.15 -15.93
C PRO A 243 -10.50 -18.34 -15.75
N VAL A 244 -10.93 -19.55 -16.11
CA VAL A 244 -10.08 -20.74 -16.01
C VAL A 244 -8.91 -20.64 -16.98
N ARG A 245 -9.17 -20.31 -18.22
CA ARG A 245 -8.14 -20.14 -19.25
C ARG A 245 -7.18 -19.00 -18.88
N ALA A 246 -7.71 -17.85 -18.43
CA ALA A 246 -6.89 -16.74 -18.01
C ALA A 246 -6.00 -17.09 -16.81
N ALA A 247 -6.51 -17.88 -15.86
CA ALA A 247 -5.72 -18.37 -14.73
C ALA A 247 -4.60 -19.33 -15.18
N GLU A 248 -4.90 -20.25 -16.12
CA GLU A 248 -3.89 -21.14 -16.72
C GLU A 248 -2.77 -20.36 -17.43
N ASP A 249 -3.12 -19.32 -18.17
CA ASP A 249 -2.15 -18.46 -18.86
C ASP A 249 -1.26 -17.72 -17.84
N LEU A 250 -1.81 -17.14 -16.78
CA LEU A 250 -1.04 -16.50 -15.70
C LEU A 250 -0.12 -17.49 -14.97
N ILE A 251 -0.58 -18.73 -14.74
CA ILE A 251 0.24 -19.78 -14.12
C ILE A 251 1.42 -20.11 -15.02
N ALA A 252 1.18 -20.29 -16.33
CA ALA A 252 2.22 -20.62 -17.28
C ALA A 252 3.28 -19.53 -17.43
N GLU A 253 2.88 -18.24 -17.30
CA GLU A 253 3.78 -17.12 -17.50
C GLU A 253 4.54 -16.71 -16.21
N HIS A 254 3.89 -16.75 -15.03
CA HIS A 254 4.42 -16.06 -13.85
C HIS A 254 4.23 -16.77 -12.51
N LEU A 255 3.26 -17.69 -12.37
CA LEU A 255 2.81 -18.17 -11.05
C LEU A 255 3.24 -19.60 -10.71
N GLY A 256 3.95 -20.26 -11.62
CA GLY A 256 4.63 -21.53 -11.36
C GLY A 256 3.69 -22.66 -10.90
N SER A 257 3.73 -23.02 -9.63
CA SER A 257 3.02 -24.19 -9.09
C SER A 257 1.66 -23.90 -8.48
N MET A 258 1.10 -22.69 -8.66
CA MET A 258 -0.25 -22.39 -8.17
C MET A 258 -1.31 -23.20 -8.92
N SER A 259 -2.38 -23.58 -8.23
CA SER A 259 -3.56 -24.15 -8.86
C SER A 259 -4.46 -23.03 -9.44
N VAL A 260 -5.29 -23.37 -10.43
CA VAL A 260 -6.30 -22.45 -10.96
C VAL A 260 -7.24 -21.97 -9.83
N GLU A 261 -7.60 -22.85 -8.90
CA GLU A 261 -8.43 -22.52 -7.74
C GLU A 261 -7.77 -21.46 -6.86
N ASP A 262 -6.48 -21.62 -6.55
CA ASP A 262 -5.73 -20.63 -5.76
C ASP A 262 -5.62 -19.28 -6.47
N VAL A 263 -5.38 -19.27 -7.78
CA VAL A 263 -5.34 -18.05 -8.61
C VAL A 263 -6.67 -17.29 -8.55
N LEU A 264 -7.78 -18.00 -8.63
CA LEU A 264 -9.10 -17.41 -8.59
C LEU A 264 -9.53 -16.98 -7.17
N ALA A 265 -9.00 -17.62 -6.13
CA ALA A 265 -9.36 -17.35 -4.74
C ALA A 265 -8.52 -16.22 -4.11
N THR A 266 -7.23 -16.10 -4.45
CA THR A 266 -6.31 -15.14 -3.82
C THR A 266 -6.77 -13.68 -3.95
N PRO A 267 -6.52 -12.79 -2.96
CA PRO A 267 -6.88 -11.38 -3.07
C PRO A 267 -5.93 -10.58 -3.99
N TYR A 268 -4.81 -11.16 -4.39
CA TYR A 268 -3.78 -10.47 -5.17
C TYR A 268 -3.96 -10.57 -6.69
N LEU A 269 -4.94 -11.36 -7.14
CA LEU A 269 -5.29 -11.55 -8.55
C LEU A 269 -6.80 -11.36 -8.72
N LEU A 270 -7.20 -10.48 -9.64
CA LEU A 270 -8.59 -10.23 -9.98
C LEU A 270 -8.85 -10.80 -11.38
N VAL A 271 -9.26 -12.08 -11.45
CA VAL A 271 -9.47 -12.83 -12.70
C VAL A 271 -10.89 -13.33 -12.77
N GLY A 272 -11.67 -12.89 -13.75
CA GLY A 272 -13.08 -13.32 -13.92
C GLY A 272 -13.93 -12.32 -14.68
N SER A 273 -15.20 -12.61 -14.87
CA SER A 273 -16.17 -11.63 -15.32
C SER A 273 -16.43 -10.57 -14.23
N GLU A 274 -16.94 -9.41 -14.61
CA GLU A 274 -17.29 -8.36 -13.63
C GLU A 274 -18.15 -8.90 -12.47
N TRP A 275 -19.14 -9.73 -12.76
CA TRP A 275 -20.02 -10.35 -11.77
C TRP A 275 -19.24 -11.24 -10.78
N GLU A 276 -18.41 -12.14 -11.30
CA GLU A 276 -17.60 -13.01 -10.46
C GLU A 276 -16.60 -12.21 -9.60
N LEU A 277 -16.04 -11.13 -10.14
CA LEU A 277 -15.14 -10.26 -9.37
C LEU A 277 -15.86 -9.52 -8.25
N ILE A 278 -17.07 -9.01 -8.51
CA ILE A 278 -17.92 -8.38 -7.49
C ILE A 278 -18.21 -9.36 -6.35
N ASP A 279 -18.66 -10.57 -6.67
CA ASP A 279 -18.98 -11.60 -5.67
C ASP A 279 -17.72 -12.00 -4.88
N ARG A 280 -16.60 -12.24 -5.56
CA ARG A 280 -15.33 -12.59 -4.89
C ARG A 280 -14.78 -11.49 -4.00
N LEU A 281 -14.95 -10.21 -4.36
CA LEU A 281 -14.56 -9.10 -3.47
C LEU A 281 -15.39 -9.15 -2.17
N VAL A 282 -16.68 -9.40 -2.25
CA VAL A 282 -17.55 -9.58 -1.06
C VAL A 282 -17.11 -10.78 -0.24
N GLU A 283 -16.89 -11.95 -0.86
CA GLU A 283 -16.39 -13.16 -0.18
C GLU A 283 -15.06 -12.93 0.51
N ARG A 284 -14.11 -12.21 -0.14
CA ARG A 284 -12.80 -11.89 0.42
C ARG A 284 -12.90 -10.92 1.59
N ARG A 285 -13.84 -9.99 1.56
CA ARG A 285 -14.13 -9.12 2.71
C ARG A 285 -14.68 -9.95 3.88
N GLU A 286 -15.61 -10.86 3.63
CA GLU A 286 -16.19 -11.72 4.66
C GLU A 286 -15.14 -12.67 5.26
N ARG A 287 -14.30 -13.28 4.42
CA ARG A 287 -13.29 -14.24 4.86
C ARG A 287 -12.11 -13.54 5.57
N TRP A 288 -11.58 -12.52 4.97
CA TRP A 288 -10.30 -11.91 5.40
C TRP A 288 -10.43 -10.49 5.93
N GLY A 289 -11.44 -9.74 5.53
CA GLY A 289 -11.61 -8.34 5.88
C GLY A 289 -10.99 -7.37 4.89
N PHE A 290 -10.55 -7.82 3.70
CA PHE A 290 -10.02 -6.91 2.68
C PHE A 290 -11.12 -6.01 2.14
N THR A 291 -10.91 -4.70 2.26
CA THR A 291 -11.81 -3.67 1.74
C THR A 291 -11.09 -2.67 0.84
N HIS A 292 -9.77 -2.62 0.86
CA HIS A 292 -8.97 -1.73 0.05
C HIS A 292 -8.13 -2.52 -0.95
N TYR A 293 -8.30 -2.23 -2.24
CA TYR A 293 -7.58 -2.89 -3.32
C TYR A 293 -6.77 -1.87 -4.11
N THR A 294 -5.45 -2.07 -4.17
CA THR A 294 -4.55 -1.24 -4.96
C THR A 294 -4.22 -1.96 -6.25
N VAL A 295 -4.57 -1.36 -7.38
CA VAL A 295 -4.34 -1.90 -8.71
C VAL A 295 -3.32 -1.08 -9.49
N ARG A 296 -2.81 -1.63 -10.58
CA ARG A 296 -1.84 -0.97 -11.47
C ARG A 296 -2.55 -0.25 -12.64
N PRO A 297 -1.86 0.65 -13.39
CA PRO A 297 -2.49 1.44 -14.46
C PRO A 297 -3.08 0.64 -15.60
N ASP A 298 -2.60 -0.57 -15.86
CA ASP A 298 -3.15 -1.49 -16.87
C ASP A 298 -4.55 -2.01 -16.52
N ALA A 299 -4.94 -1.92 -15.25
CA ALA A 299 -6.29 -2.22 -14.80
C ALA A 299 -7.32 -1.10 -15.08
N LEU A 300 -6.85 0.14 -15.35
CA LEU A 300 -7.71 1.26 -15.71
C LEU A 300 -8.55 0.89 -16.97
N GLY A 301 -9.85 1.08 -16.89
CA GLY A 301 -10.80 0.69 -17.94
C GLY A 301 -11.25 -0.77 -17.87
N GLN A 302 -10.56 -1.64 -17.14
CA GLN A 302 -11.02 -3.01 -16.90
C GLN A 302 -11.84 -3.13 -15.62
N ILE A 303 -11.46 -2.39 -14.56
CA ILE A 303 -12.04 -2.55 -13.22
C ILE A 303 -13.23 -1.63 -12.92
N GLU A 304 -13.53 -0.66 -13.81
CA GLU A 304 -14.56 0.35 -13.60
C GLU A 304 -15.94 -0.25 -13.27
N GLY A 305 -16.38 -1.27 -14.03
CA GLY A 305 -17.64 -1.97 -13.79
C GLY A 305 -17.66 -2.71 -12.44
N VAL A 306 -16.52 -3.28 -12.04
CA VAL A 306 -16.38 -3.95 -10.75
C VAL A 306 -16.45 -2.95 -9.60
N MET A 307 -15.75 -1.82 -9.70
CA MET A 307 -15.78 -0.73 -8.70
C MET A 307 -17.19 -0.19 -8.52
N ALA A 308 -17.89 0.10 -9.62
CA ALA A 308 -19.28 0.54 -9.59
C ALA A 308 -20.23 -0.51 -8.96
N GLY A 309 -19.98 -1.79 -9.21
CA GLY A 309 -20.79 -2.89 -8.69
C GLY A 309 -20.63 -3.13 -7.18
N VAL A 310 -19.53 -2.70 -6.57
CA VAL A 310 -19.30 -2.80 -5.11
C VAL A 310 -19.46 -1.46 -4.39
N ALA A 311 -19.71 -0.37 -5.12
CA ALA A 311 -19.88 0.95 -4.52
C ALA A 311 -21.03 0.96 -3.50
N GLY A 312 -20.73 1.40 -2.27
CA GLY A 312 -21.69 1.48 -1.18
C GLY A 312 -22.10 0.15 -0.54
N ARG A 313 -21.41 -0.97 -0.89
CA ARG A 313 -21.63 -2.28 -0.29
C ARG A 313 -20.78 -2.50 0.96
#